data_ad3100581e25c989a32c38ea012d26ae
#
_entry.id   ad3100581e25c989a32c38ea012d26ae
#
_cell.length_a   1.000
_cell.length_b   1.000
_cell.length_c   1.000
_cell.angle_alpha   90.00
_cell.angle_beta   90.00
_cell.angle_gamma   90.00
#
_symmetry.space_group_name_H-M   'P 1'
#
loop_
_entity.id
_entity.type
_entity.pdbx_description
1 polymer ?
#
loop_
_entity_poly.entity_id
_entity_poly.type
_entity_poly.pdbx_seq_one_letter_code
_entity_poly.pdbx_strand_id
1 'polypeptide(L)'
;IEYDRRGALEHLRSARVEDGRRVQLKLVPRDREQLLGALGRGGGGLAAPGELFEPGVGRGVTATAPMRDHVALTLVGRKGERGFTQVEQLSGRTIALTSASAAGPLIQQVNQRLALRKRPPIKVEWVDSTLAVEDVLEMVQAGIYHLTVVEQPIAQRWSRVMPRLRLNPGVHLGPPQAMRWYVGRDTPELQAAVDRFLQGYRAPGNQDAAFERIYRRQYRVHDPLASKARQRLASVRSVLQKHGDAQQIDWLNLAALAFKESTLNPTAR
;
A
#
# COMPACT_ATOMS: atom_id res chain seq x y z
N ILE A 1 4.53 3.83 -2.30
CA ILE A 1 4.06 4.25 -3.63
C ILE A 1 5.17 4.93 -4.43
N GLU A 2 5.93 5.84 -3.84
CA GLU A 2 7.03 6.56 -4.52
C GLU A 2 8.17 5.64 -4.97
N TYR A 3 8.33 4.53 -4.32
CA TYR A 3 9.47 3.66 -4.51
C TYR A 3 9.34 2.69 -5.70
N ASP A 4 8.20 2.03 -5.84
CA ASP A 4 7.91 1.21 -7.01
C ASP A 4 7.91 2.08 -8.29
N ARG A 5 7.55 3.35 -8.14
CA ARG A 5 7.63 4.35 -9.21
C ARG A 5 9.07 4.73 -9.58
N ARG A 6 10.01 4.84 -8.63
CA ARG A 6 11.42 5.19 -8.94
C ARG A 6 12.19 4.04 -9.59
N GLY A 7 12.01 2.80 -9.13
CA GLY A 7 12.67 1.65 -9.75
C GLY A 7 12.17 1.37 -11.17
N ALA A 8 10.85 1.42 -11.39
CA ALA A 8 10.25 1.35 -12.73
C ALA A 8 10.66 2.55 -13.61
N LEU A 9 10.82 3.74 -13.01
CA LEU A 9 11.24 4.96 -13.67
C LEU A 9 12.70 4.94 -14.15
N GLU A 10 13.63 4.43 -13.37
CA GLU A 10 15.03 4.31 -13.78
C GLU A 10 15.17 3.32 -14.94
N HIS A 11 14.40 2.23 -14.94
CA HIS A 11 14.38 1.29 -16.07
C HIS A 11 13.68 1.85 -17.30
N LEU A 12 12.58 2.60 -17.15
CA LEU A 12 11.94 3.29 -18.28
C LEU A 12 12.79 4.44 -18.83
N ARG A 13 13.59 5.12 -18.00
CA ARG A 13 14.59 6.11 -18.47
C ARG A 13 15.73 5.47 -19.24
N SER A 14 16.07 4.22 -18.95
CA SER A 14 17.11 3.47 -19.66
C SER A 14 16.59 2.69 -20.87
N ALA A 15 15.28 2.54 -21.03
CA ALA A 15 14.68 1.98 -22.22
C ALA A 15 14.96 2.92 -23.41
N ARG A 16 16.00 2.65 -24.16
CA ARG A 16 16.20 3.22 -25.50
C ARG A 16 15.03 2.74 -26.33
N VAL A 17 14.17 3.66 -26.76
CA VAL A 17 13.22 3.39 -27.82
C VAL A 17 14.06 3.11 -29.08
N GLU A 18 13.82 1.99 -29.75
CA GLU A 18 14.56 1.54 -30.92
C GLU A 18 14.66 2.61 -32.04
N ASP A 19 13.78 3.62 -32.05
CA ASP A 19 13.70 4.71 -33.00
C ASP A 19 14.42 6.02 -32.58
N GLY A 20 15.25 6.03 -31.56
CA GLY A 20 16.02 7.22 -31.16
C GLY A 20 15.19 8.37 -30.58
N ARG A 21 13.89 8.24 -30.45
CA ARG A 21 13.00 9.25 -29.83
C ARG A 21 13.14 9.25 -28.33
N ARG A 22 13.41 10.41 -27.73
CA ARG A 22 13.43 10.57 -26.28
C ARG A 22 11.98 10.56 -25.76
N VAL A 23 11.63 9.54 -24.98
CA VAL A 23 10.36 9.52 -24.25
C VAL A 23 10.50 10.37 -22.99
N GLN A 24 9.66 11.39 -22.86
CA GLN A 24 9.56 12.17 -21.65
C GLN A 24 8.55 11.52 -20.70
N LEU A 25 9.00 11.08 -19.54
CA LEU A 25 8.14 10.49 -18.53
C LEU A 25 7.60 11.57 -17.60
N LYS A 26 6.27 11.75 -17.57
CA LYS A 26 5.57 12.60 -16.63
C LYS A 26 4.86 11.74 -15.58
N LEU A 27 5.22 11.90 -14.31
CA LEU A 27 4.51 11.27 -13.21
C LEU A 27 3.31 12.12 -12.80
N VAL A 28 2.16 11.50 -12.71
CA VAL A 28 0.92 12.12 -12.28
C VAL A 28 0.40 11.36 -11.06
N PRO A 29 0.58 11.89 -9.84
CA PRO A 29 0.03 11.28 -8.62
C PRO A 29 -1.50 11.24 -8.73
N ARG A 30 -2.10 10.14 -8.27
CA ARG A 30 -3.54 9.96 -8.18
C ARG A 30 -3.86 9.06 -6.99
N ASP A 31 -4.97 9.35 -6.35
CA ASP A 31 -5.53 8.47 -5.34
C ASP A 31 -5.93 7.14 -5.98
N ARG A 32 -5.83 6.08 -5.21
CA ARG A 32 -6.10 4.73 -5.69
C ARG A 32 -7.47 4.60 -6.38
N GLU A 33 -8.52 5.14 -5.77
CA GLU A 33 -9.90 5.10 -6.29
C GLU A 33 -10.04 5.78 -7.65
N GLN A 34 -9.26 6.84 -7.86
CA GLN A 34 -9.32 7.67 -9.07
C GLN A 34 -8.41 7.16 -10.18
N LEU A 35 -7.43 6.30 -9.86
CA LEU A 35 -6.33 5.93 -10.75
C LEU A 35 -6.82 5.38 -12.09
N LEU A 36 -7.62 4.30 -12.06
CA LEU A 36 -8.10 3.65 -13.28
C LEU A 36 -9.17 4.47 -14.00
N GLY A 37 -10.03 5.17 -13.25
CA GLY A 37 -11.00 6.09 -13.82
C GLY A 37 -10.34 7.27 -14.54
N ALA A 38 -9.27 7.84 -13.99
CA ALA A 38 -8.50 8.90 -14.63
C ALA A 38 -7.80 8.40 -15.91
N LEU A 39 -7.20 7.20 -15.85
CA LEU A 39 -6.59 6.58 -17.03
C LEU A 39 -7.60 6.35 -18.15
N GLY A 40 -8.79 5.81 -17.82
CA GLY A 40 -9.85 5.56 -18.80
C GLY A 40 -10.43 6.81 -19.45
N ARG A 41 -10.25 7.99 -18.84
CA ARG A 41 -10.62 9.31 -19.40
C ARG A 41 -9.45 10.03 -20.09
N GLY A 42 -8.32 9.35 -20.31
CA GLY A 42 -7.15 9.95 -20.96
C GLY A 42 -6.26 10.79 -20.02
N GLY A 43 -6.42 10.67 -18.70
CA GLY A 43 -5.59 11.37 -17.71
C GLY A 43 -4.17 10.84 -17.55
N GLY A 44 -3.75 9.90 -18.40
CA GLY A 44 -2.42 9.31 -18.45
C GLY A 44 -2.34 8.19 -19.50
N GLY A 45 -1.13 7.74 -19.83
CA GLY A 45 -0.91 6.62 -20.76
C GLY A 45 -0.88 5.26 -20.07
N LEU A 46 -0.38 5.20 -18.83
CA LEU A 46 -0.11 3.98 -18.10
C LEU A 46 -0.40 4.17 -16.60
N ALA A 47 -1.10 3.23 -16.00
CA ALA A 47 -1.19 3.08 -14.55
C ALA A 47 -0.42 1.82 -14.12
N ALA A 48 0.52 1.98 -13.20
CA ALA A 48 1.37 0.92 -12.68
C ALA A 48 1.13 0.74 -11.16
N PRO A 49 -0.05 0.23 -10.75
CA PRO A 49 -0.32 -0.04 -9.36
C PRO A 49 0.53 -1.22 -8.87
N GLY A 50 1.03 -1.10 -7.64
CA GLY A 50 1.70 -2.21 -6.94
C GLY A 50 0.74 -3.14 -6.18
N GLU A 51 -0.57 -3.03 -6.42
CA GLU A 51 -1.65 -3.67 -5.66
C GLU A 51 -2.66 -4.34 -6.59
N LEU A 52 -3.46 -5.25 -6.01
CA LEU A 52 -4.60 -5.86 -6.71
C LEU A 52 -5.79 -4.89 -6.75
N PHE A 53 -6.45 -4.82 -7.89
CA PHE A 53 -7.71 -4.10 -8.06
C PHE A 53 -8.86 -5.09 -8.20
N GLU A 54 -10.06 -4.68 -7.77
CA GLU A 54 -11.26 -5.46 -7.98
C GLU A 54 -11.49 -5.74 -9.47
N PRO A 55 -11.92 -6.96 -9.82
CA PRO A 55 -12.31 -7.26 -11.19
C PRO A 55 -13.40 -6.31 -11.67
N GLY A 56 -13.24 -5.74 -12.87
CA GLY A 56 -14.21 -4.83 -13.47
C GLY A 56 -14.06 -3.35 -13.10
N VAL A 57 -13.11 -2.99 -12.24
CA VAL A 57 -12.76 -1.60 -11.97
C VAL A 57 -11.99 -1.03 -13.15
N GLY A 58 -12.54 0.03 -13.78
CA GLY A 58 -11.86 0.77 -14.84
C GLY A 58 -12.52 0.61 -16.22
N ARG A 59 -13.62 1.32 -16.46
CA ARG A 59 -14.14 1.50 -17.84
C ARG A 59 -13.12 2.28 -18.68
N GLY A 60 -12.89 1.82 -19.91
CA GLY A 60 -11.96 2.48 -20.83
C GLY A 60 -10.47 2.16 -20.61
N VAL A 61 -10.14 1.14 -19.82
CA VAL A 61 -8.78 0.65 -19.64
C VAL A 61 -8.63 -0.80 -20.07
N THR A 62 -7.41 -1.18 -20.44
CA THR A 62 -7.01 -2.55 -20.77
C THR A 62 -5.93 -3.00 -19.80
N ALA A 63 -6.06 -4.20 -19.25
CA ALA A 63 -5.04 -4.79 -18.41
C ALA A 63 -3.89 -5.35 -19.26
N THR A 64 -2.66 -5.13 -18.81
CA THR A 64 -1.45 -5.68 -19.44
C THR A 64 -1.25 -7.17 -19.08
N ALA A 65 -0.20 -7.77 -19.62
CA ALA A 65 0.35 -9.02 -19.09
C ALA A 65 0.59 -8.88 -17.57
N PRO A 66 0.50 -9.97 -16.80
CA PRO A 66 0.74 -9.89 -15.36
C PRO A 66 2.13 -9.38 -15.03
N MET A 67 2.23 -8.39 -14.17
CA MET A 67 3.50 -8.03 -13.51
C MET A 67 3.92 -9.15 -12.55
N ARG A 68 2.94 -9.75 -11.87
CA ARG A 68 3.15 -10.88 -10.95
C ARG A 68 1.93 -11.79 -10.99
N ASP A 69 2.17 -13.07 -11.15
CA ASP A 69 1.15 -14.12 -11.06
C ASP A 69 0.99 -14.63 -9.62
N HIS A 70 -0.16 -15.26 -9.35
CA HIS A 70 -0.44 -15.97 -8.10
C HIS A 70 -0.23 -15.12 -6.84
N VAL A 71 -0.69 -13.88 -6.86
CA VAL A 71 -0.65 -12.99 -5.70
C VAL A 71 -1.83 -13.33 -4.78
N ALA A 72 -1.52 -13.87 -3.61
CA ALA A 72 -2.48 -14.11 -2.55
C ALA A 72 -2.64 -12.87 -1.67
N LEU A 73 -3.82 -12.71 -1.08
CA LEU A 73 -4.06 -11.75 0.01
C LEU A 73 -3.67 -12.40 1.34
N THR A 74 -2.95 -11.67 2.15
CA THR A 74 -2.42 -12.13 3.44
C THR A 74 -2.95 -11.28 4.57
N LEU A 75 -3.48 -11.94 5.60
CA LEU A 75 -3.84 -11.27 6.85
C LEU A 75 -2.58 -10.88 7.60
N VAL A 76 -2.49 -9.61 7.97
CA VAL A 76 -1.40 -9.05 8.77
C VAL A 76 -1.94 -8.55 10.09
N GLY A 77 -1.29 -8.94 11.17
CA GLY A 77 -1.55 -8.47 12.52
C GLY A 77 -0.23 -8.12 13.21
N ARG A 78 -0.26 -7.99 14.52
CA ARG A 78 0.89 -7.63 15.35
C ARG A 78 1.44 -8.83 16.10
N LYS A 79 2.77 -8.96 16.19
CA LYS A 79 3.43 -9.91 17.10
C LYS A 79 3.07 -9.58 18.55
N GLY A 80 2.83 -10.62 19.34
CA GLY A 80 2.32 -10.48 20.72
C GLY A 80 0.80 -10.53 20.84
N GLU A 81 0.05 -10.30 19.74
CA GLU A 81 -1.40 -10.50 19.70
C GLU A 81 -1.73 -11.91 19.20
N ARG A 82 -3.03 -12.28 19.24
CA ARG A 82 -3.51 -13.57 18.75
C ARG A 82 -3.21 -13.76 17.27
N GLY A 83 -2.62 -14.88 16.89
CA GLY A 83 -2.47 -15.31 15.49
C GLY A 83 -3.72 -16.05 14.98
N PHE A 84 -3.83 -16.16 13.66
CA PHE A 84 -4.94 -16.81 12.97
C PHE A 84 -4.41 -17.79 11.94
N THR A 85 -5.09 -18.93 11.80
CA THR A 85 -4.75 -19.99 10.87
C THR A 85 -5.88 -20.30 9.89
N GLN A 86 -7.10 -19.86 10.20
CA GLN A 86 -8.29 -20.06 9.39
C GLN A 86 -9.13 -18.77 9.34
N VAL A 87 -9.79 -18.53 8.22
CA VAL A 87 -10.58 -17.33 8.00
C VAL A 87 -11.80 -17.24 8.93
N GLU A 88 -12.35 -18.35 9.33
CA GLU A 88 -13.49 -18.42 10.26
C GLU A 88 -13.17 -17.87 11.66
N GLN A 89 -11.90 -17.87 12.06
CA GLN A 89 -11.45 -17.30 13.36
C GLN A 89 -11.54 -15.78 13.39
N LEU A 90 -11.74 -15.15 12.23
CA LEU A 90 -11.93 -13.70 12.10
C LEU A 90 -13.35 -13.24 12.39
N SER A 91 -14.29 -14.18 12.60
CA SER A 91 -15.67 -13.87 12.97
C SER A 91 -15.73 -12.90 14.16
N GLY A 92 -16.45 -11.77 13.99
CA GLY A 92 -16.56 -10.70 14.98
C GLY A 92 -15.34 -9.79 15.12
N ARG A 93 -14.28 -10.01 14.34
CA ARG A 93 -13.08 -9.15 14.33
C ARG A 93 -13.25 -7.98 13.39
N THR A 94 -12.50 -6.91 13.64
CA THR A 94 -12.41 -5.74 12.76
C THR A 94 -11.11 -5.82 11.96
N ILE A 95 -11.20 -5.55 10.66
CA ILE A 95 -10.08 -5.50 9.72
C ILE A 95 -10.07 -4.11 9.10
N ALA A 96 -8.95 -3.39 9.24
CA ALA A 96 -8.73 -2.11 8.59
C ALA A 96 -8.30 -2.34 7.13
N LEU A 97 -8.95 -1.68 6.18
CA LEU A 97 -8.65 -1.78 4.74
C LEU A 97 -8.51 -0.40 4.11
N THR A 98 -7.56 -0.28 3.20
CA THR A 98 -7.50 0.89 2.31
C THR A 98 -8.68 0.90 1.35
N SER A 99 -9.09 2.07 0.90
CA SER A 99 -10.14 2.26 -0.10
C SER A 99 -9.93 1.36 -1.32
N ALA A 100 -11.01 0.79 -1.85
CA ALA A 100 -11.00 -0.11 -3.02
C ALA A 100 -10.05 -1.33 -2.89
N SER A 101 -9.76 -1.78 -1.67
CA SER A 101 -8.99 -3.00 -1.44
C SER A 101 -9.69 -4.22 -2.03
N ALA A 102 -8.97 -5.05 -2.80
CA ALA A 102 -9.48 -6.31 -3.33
C ALA A 102 -9.94 -7.30 -2.24
N ALA A 103 -9.57 -7.06 -0.97
CA ALA A 103 -10.03 -7.85 0.17
C ALA A 103 -11.51 -7.59 0.53
N GLY A 104 -12.05 -6.41 0.23
CA GLY A 104 -13.42 -6.04 0.60
C GLY A 104 -14.48 -7.03 0.12
N PRO A 105 -14.62 -7.27 -1.18
CA PRO A 105 -15.58 -8.25 -1.74
C PRO A 105 -15.36 -9.66 -1.21
N LEU A 106 -14.11 -10.07 -0.99
CA LEU A 106 -13.80 -11.39 -0.47
C LEU A 106 -14.25 -11.55 0.99
N ILE A 107 -14.09 -10.50 1.81
CA ILE A 107 -14.61 -10.49 3.18
C ILE A 107 -16.14 -10.57 3.17
N GLN A 108 -16.83 -9.91 2.23
CA GLN A 108 -18.27 -10.03 2.10
C GLN A 108 -18.71 -11.48 1.79
N GLN A 109 -17.99 -12.19 0.91
CA GLN A 109 -18.24 -13.61 0.63
C GLN A 109 -18.00 -14.48 1.88
N VAL A 110 -16.94 -14.18 2.66
CA VAL A 110 -16.71 -14.86 3.94
C VAL A 110 -17.87 -14.59 4.92
N ASN A 111 -18.34 -13.36 5.00
CA ASN A 111 -19.44 -12.97 5.87
C ASN A 111 -20.75 -13.69 5.51
N GLN A 112 -21.04 -13.91 4.22
CA GLN A 112 -22.18 -14.72 3.79
C GLN A 112 -22.07 -16.15 4.34
N ARG A 113 -20.88 -16.77 4.27
CA ARG A 113 -20.64 -18.11 4.84
C ARG A 113 -20.76 -18.14 6.36
N LEU A 114 -20.28 -17.08 7.04
CA LEU A 114 -20.42 -16.95 8.51
C LEU A 114 -21.89 -16.81 8.92
N ALA A 115 -22.68 -16.05 8.17
CA ALA A 115 -24.11 -15.87 8.42
C ALA A 115 -24.87 -17.20 8.36
N LEU A 116 -24.60 -18.06 7.35
CA LEU A 116 -25.18 -19.39 7.25
C LEU A 116 -24.85 -20.26 8.48
N ARG A 117 -23.73 -19.99 9.15
CA ARG A 117 -23.33 -20.69 10.38
C ARG A 117 -23.72 -19.94 11.64
N LYS A 118 -24.58 -18.93 11.55
CA LYS A 118 -25.02 -18.06 12.66
C LYS A 118 -23.85 -17.45 13.45
N ARG A 119 -22.77 -17.11 12.76
CA ARG A 119 -21.58 -16.49 13.38
C ARG A 119 -21.55 -14.98 13.06
N PRO A 120 -21.03 -14.16 13.99
CA PRO A 120 -20.86 -12.74 13.77
C PRO A 120 -20.03 -12.43 12.52
N PRO A 121 -20.36 -11.39 11.73
CA PRO A 121 -19.59 -11.03 10.54
C PRO A 121 -18.23 -10.43 10.94
N ILE A 122 -17.29 -10.51 10.02
CA ILE A 122 -16.06 -9.72 10.04
C ILE A 122 -16.46 -8.28 9.74
N LYS A 123 -16.02 -7.34 10.58
CA LYS A 123 -16.25 -5.91 10.40
C LYS A 123 -15.11 -5.34 9.54
N VAL A 124 -15.44 -4.54 8.54
CA VAL A 124 -14.46 -3.80 7.75
C VAL A 124 -14.47 -2.35 8.23
N GLU A 125 -13.30 -1.86 8.59
CA GLU A 125 -13.03 -0.45 8.86
C GLU A 125 -12.28 0.11 7.66
N TRP A 126 -12.97 0.92 6.84
CA TRP A 126 -12.35 1.63 5.74
C TRP A 126 -11.54 2.80 6.29
N VAL A 127 -10.24 2.77 6.07
CA VAL A 127 -9.37 3.85 6.53
C VAL A 127 -9.53 5.08 5.64
N ASP A 128 -8.99 6.21 6.09
CA ASP A 128 -8.98 7.44 5.30
C ASP A 128 -8.37 7.21 3.92
N SER A 129 -8.97 7.78 2.88
CA SER A 129 -8.56 7.57 1.48
C SER A 129 -7.16 8.09 1.16
N THR A 130 -6.60 8.96 2.00
CA THR A 130 -5.24 9.47 1.88
C THR A 130 -4.18 8.48 2.36
N LEU A 131 -4.58 7.46 3.16
CA LEU A 131 -3.68 6.45 3.67
C LEU A 131 -3.38 5.37 2.63
N ALA A 132 -2.10 5.11 2.43
CA ALA A 132 -1.62 4.00 1.60
C ALA A 132 -1.50 2.71 2.42
N VAL A 133 -1.26 1.59 1.73
CA VAL A 133 -1.11 0.27 2.38
C VAL A 133 0.01 0.26 3.41
N GLU A 134 1.13 0.91 3.12
CA GLU A 134 2.26 1.04 4.04
C GLU A 134 1.90 1.79 5.31
N ASP A 135 1.09 2.85 5.23
CA ASP A 135 0.63 3.61 6.40
C ASP A 135 -0.23 2.72 7.31
N VAL A 136 -1.12 1.93 6.71
CA VAL A 136 -1.95 0.97 7.46
C VAL A 136 -1.09 -0.11 8.13
N LEU A 137 -0.05 -0.60 7.46
CA LEU A 137 0.90 -1.56 8.04
C LEU A 137 1.69 -0.95 9.21
N GLU A 138 2.10 0.32 9.10
CA GLU A 138 2.72 1.05 10.20
C GLU A 138 1.76 1.19 11.40
N MET A 139 0.50 1.51 11.15
CA MET A 139 -0.53 1.61 12.18
C MET A 139 -0.80 0.26 12.86
N VAL A 140 -0.76 -0.85 12.10
CA VAL A 140 -0.83 -2.21 12.69
C VAL A 140 0.40 -2.49 13.54
N GLN A 141 1.60 -2.16 13.08
CA GLN A 141 2.82 -2.30 13.87
C GLN A 141 2.77 -1.48 15.18
N ALA A 142 2.21 -0.28 15.12
CA ALA A 142 2.03 0.60 16.27
C ALA A 142 0.91 0.14 17.23
N GLY A 143 0.00 -0.74 16.77
CA GLY A 143 -1.15 -1.22 17.53
C GLY A 143 -2.33 -0.25 17.52
N ILE A 144 -2.38 0.65 16.52
CA ILE A 144 -3.54 1.53 16.26
C ILE A 144 -4.65 0.71 15.60
N TYR A 145 -4.31 -0.05 14.56
CA TYR A 145 -5.15 -1.10 14.01
C TYR A 145 -4.66 -2.48 14.49
N HIS A 146 -5.59 -3.42 14.63
CA HIS A 146 -5.24 -4.79 15.04
C HIS A 146 -4.92 -5.69 13.87
N LEU A 147 -5.71 -5.57 12.78
CA LEU A 147 -5.63 -6.44 11.61
C LEU A 147 -5.80 -5.63 10.33
N THR A 148 -5.05 -6.01 9.31
CA THR A 148 -5.26 -5.59 7.93
C THR A 148 -5.06 -6.75 6.97
N VAL A 149 -5.47 -6.59 5.72
CA VAL A 149 -5.24 -7.56 4.65
C VAL A 149 -4.60 -6.85 3.48
N VAL A 150 -3.47 -7.38 3.05
CA VAL A 150 -2.69 -6.85 1.93
C VAL A 150 -2.16 -7.97 1.06
N GLU A 151 -1.67 -7.65 -0.12
CA GLU A 151 -1.02 -8.60 -1.02
C GLU A 151 0.22 -9.22 -0.36
N GLN A 152 0.36 -10.53 -0.48
CA GLN A 152 1.44 -11.28 0.14
C GLN A 152 2.84 -10.73 -0.17
N PRO A 153 3.18 -10.32 -1.40
CA PRO A 153 4.48 -9.72 -1.67
C PRO A 153 4.73 -8.41 -0.92
N ILE A 154 3.69 -7.59 -0.75
CA ILE A 154 3.75 -6.35 0.05
C ILE A 154 3.96 -6.70 1.51
N ALA A 155 3.15 -7.60 2.07
CA ALA A 155 3.27 -8.03 3.45
C ALA A 155 4.66 -8.59 3.77
N GLN A 156 5.21 -9.46 2.90
CA GLN A 156 6.54 -10.04 3.05
C GLN A 156 7.63 -8.98 3.03
N ARG A 157 7.53 -8.02 2.12
CA ARG A 157 8.50 -6.94 1.96
C ARG A 157 8.52 -6.04 3.20
N TRP A 158 7.37 -5.57 3.64
CA TRP A 158 7.27 -4.70 4.80
C TRP A 158 7.58 -5.40 6.12
N SER A 159 7.29 -6.69 6.26
CA SER A 159 7.65 -7.43 7.48
C SER A 159 9.17 -7.51 7.74
N ARG A 160 10.00 -7.29 6.71
CA ARG A 160 11.46 -7.23 6.85
C ARG A 160 11.95 -5.93 7.51
N VAL A 161 11.20 -4.84 7.35
CA VAL A 161 11.52 -3.52 7.91
C VAL A 161 10.65 -3.15 9.09
N MET A 162 9.48 -3.76 9.22
CA MET A 162 8.53 -3.62 10.33
C MET A 162 8.51 -4.90 11.19
N PRO A 163 9.42 -5.04 12.16
CA PRO A 163 9.67 -6.31 12.85
C PRO A 163 8.52 -6.78 13.75
N ARG A 164 7.55 -5.90 14.09
CA ARG A 164 6.40 -6.24 14.91
C ARG A 164 5.22 -6.78 14.11
N LEU A 165 5.27 -6.73 12.78
CA LEU A 165 4.23 -7.32 11.94
C LEU A 165 4.27 -8.84 12.04
N ARG A 166 3.08 -9.45 12.09
CA ARG A 166 2.86 -10.89 11.98
C ARG A 166 2.06 -11.19 10.74
N LEU A 167 2.62 -12.00 9.86
CA LEU A 167 1.89 -12.55 8.74
C LEU A 167 1.15 -13.81 9.20
N ASN A 168 -0.09 -13.99 8.72
CA ASN A 168 -0.92 -15.16 9.01
C ASN A 168 -1.18 -15.94 7.71
N PRO A 169 -0.21 -16.70 7.21
CA PRO A 169 -0.27 -17.32 5.87
C PRO A 169 -1.34 -18.41 5.73
N GLY A 170 -1.82 -18.96 6.85
CA GLY A 170 -2.91 -19.95 6.83
C GLY A 170 -4.31 -19.34 6.62
N VAL A 171 -4.44 -18.00 6.67
CA VAL A 171 -5.73 -17.35 6.44
C VAL A 171 -5.88 -17.04 4.95
N HIS A 172 -6.76 -17.79 4.27
CA HIS A 172 -7.06 -17.62 2.86
C HIS A 172 -8.40 -16.92 2.68
N LEU A 173 -8.39 -15.70 2.14
CA LEU A 173 -9.61 -14.93 1.85
C LEU A 173 -10.23 -15.29 0.51
N GLY A 174 -9.40 -15.70 -0.45
CA GLY A 174 -9.83 -16.11 -1.80
C GLY A 174 -8.66 -16.72 -2.58
N PRO A 175 -8.89 -17.07 -3.86
CA PRO A 175 -7.84 -17.60 -4.72
C PRO A 175 -6.79 -16.51 -5.02
N PRO A 176 -5.54 -16.90 -5.29
CA PRO A 176 -4.52 -15.97 -5.78
C PRO A 176 -4.94 -15.33 -7.10
N GLN A 177 -4.57 -14.07 -7.29
CA GLN A 177 -4.90 -13.27 -8.45
C GLN A 177 -3.64 -12.77 -9.17
N ALA A 178 -3.77 -12.37 -10.43
CA ALA A 178 -2.67 -11.75 -11.18
C ALA A 178 -2.65 -10.24 -10.95
N MET A 179 -1.53 -9.72 -10.49
CA MET A 179 -1.27 -8.28 -10.38
C MET A 179 -0.85 -7.74 -11.73
N ARG A 180 -1.51 -6.68 -12.21
CA ARG A 180 -1.34 -6.15 -13.56
C ARG A 180 -1.16 -4.64 -13.56
N TRP A 181 -0.57 -4.13 -14.63
CA TRP A 181 -0.65 -2.73 -14.98
C TRP A 181 -1.82 -2.48 -15.93
N TYR A 182 -2.12 -1.24 -16.21
CA TYR A 182 -3.27 -0.87 -17.04
C TYR A 182 -2.88 0.25 -17.99
N VAL A 183 -3.40 0.16 -19.23
CA VAL A 183 -3.25 1.18 -20.27
C VAL A 183 -4.62 1.65 -20.74
N GLY A 184 -4.70 2.79 -21.41
CA GLY A 184 -5.94 3.20 -22.07
C GLY A 184 -6.38 2.15 -23.11
N ARG A 185 -7.68 1.96 -23.31
CA ARG A 185 -8.23 0.94 -24.20
C ARG A 185 -7.71 1.09 -25.64
N ASP A 186 -7.56 2.31 -26.11
CA ASP A 186 -7.22 2.60 -27.50
C ASP A 186 -5.71 2.84 -27.71
N THR A 187 -4.87 2.13 -26.93
CA THR A 187 -3.41 2.25 -27.00
C THR A 187 -2.71 0.89 -27.16
N PRO A 188 -2.99 0.14 -28.25
CA PRO A 188 -2.46 -1.22 -28.42
C PRO A 188 -0.94 -1.27 -28.54
N GLU A 189 -0.30 -0.26 -29.15
CA GLU A 189 1.15 -0.18 -29.25
C GLU A 189 1.81 -0.01 -27.89
N LEU A 190 1.24 0.86 -27.04
CA LEU A 190 1.71 1.03 -25.66
C LEU A 190 1.52 -0.24 -24.86
N GLN A 191 0.37 -0.90 -25.01
CA GLN A 191 0.11 -2.18 -24.36
C GLN A 191 1.17 -3.21 -24.75
N ALA A 192 1.43 -3.38 -26.04
CA ALA A 192 2.42 -4.33 -26.53
C ALA A 192 3.84 -4.01 -26.02
N ALA A 193 4.20 -2.73 -25.94
CA ALA A 193 5.49 -2.30 -25.38
C ALA A 193 5.61 -2.61 -23.88
N VAL A 194 4.54 -2.34 -23.11
CA VAL A 194 4.49 -2.65 -21.67
C VAL A 194 4.52 -4.16 -21.45
N ASP A 195 3.80 -4.94 -22.24
CA ASP A 195 3.79 -6.40 -22.11
C ASP A 195 5.17 -7.01 -22.39
N ARG A 196 5.90 -6.53 -23.39
CA ARG A 196 7.31 -6.92 -23.65
C ARG A 196 8.21 -6.55 -22.46
N PHE A 197 8.07 -5.33 -21.94
CA PHE A 197 8.81 -4.90 -20.76
C PHE A 197 8.55 -5.82 -19.55
N LEU A 198 7.29 -6.11 -19.25
CA LEU A 198 6.91 -6.95 -18.13
C LEU A 198 7.43 -8.39 -18.25
N GLN A 199 7.51 -8.94 -19.46
CA GLN A 199 8.13 -10.25 -19.70
C GLN A 199 9.59 -10.29 -19.28
N GLY A 200 10.36 -9.23 -19.56
CA GLY A 200 11.76 -9.11 -19.14
C GLY A 200 11.95 -8.73 -17.67
N TYR A 201 10.98 -8.02 -17.09
CA TYR A 201 11.05 -7.48 -15.71
C TYR A 201 10.70 -8.49 -14.62
N ARG A 202 10.17 -9.65 -14.97
CA ARG A 202 9.78 -10.72 -14.04
C ARG A 202 10.95 -11.39 -13.30
N ALA A 203 12.19 -10.97 -13.57
CA ALA A 203 13.37 -11.52 -12.91
C ALA A 203 13.26 -11.34 -11.37
N PRO A 204 13.29 -12.44 -10.60
CA PRO A 204 13.24 -12.36 -9.15
C PRO A 204 14.44 -11.59 -8.59
N GLY A 205 14.21 -10.73 -7.62
CA GLY A 205 15.26 -10.12 -6.82
C GLY A 205 15.55 -8.65 -7.07
N ASN A 206 15.39 -8.11 -8.27
CA ASN A 206 15.71 -6.69 -8.54
C ASN A 206 14.82 -5.71 -7.77
N GLN A 207 13.52 -6.03 -7.65
CA GLN A 207 12.58 -5.19 -6.90
C GLN A 207 12.85 -5.21 -5.39
N ASP A 208 13.17 -6.40 -4.85
CA ASP A 208 13.37 -6.56 -3.42
C ASP A 208 14.69 -5.95 -2.94
N ALA A 209 15.77 -6.08 -3.73
CA ALA A 209 17.06 -5.49 -3.41
C ALA A 209 17.03 -3.95 -3.36
N ALA A 210 16.31 -3.36 -4.29
CA ALA A 210 16.14 -1.90 -4.32
C ALA A 210 15.26 -1.41 -3.16
N PHE A 211 14.16 -2.10 -2.84
CA PHE A 211 13.31 -1.83 -1.69
C PHE A 211 14.11 -1.90 -0.38
N GLU A 212 14.86 -2.98 -0.14
CA GLU A 212 15.64 -3.14 1.08
C GLU A 212 16.68 -2.04 1.24
N ARG A 213 17.34 -1.63 0.15
CA ARG A 213 18.38 -0.59 0.18
C ARG A 213 17.83 0.75 0.66
N ILE A 214 16.64 1.13 0.21
CA ILE A 214 16.06 2.44 0.48
C ILE A 214 15.22 2.43 1.75
N TYR A 215 14.20 1.57 1.80
CA TYR A 215 13.21 1.60 2.89
C TYR A 215 13.77 1.11 4.22
N ARG A 216 14.63 0.09 4.23
CA ARG A 216 15.23 -0.38 5.46
C ARG A 216 16.07 0.69 6.14
N ARG A 217 16.75 1.53 5.35
CA ARG A 217 17.53 2.67 5.87
C ARG A 217 16.63 3.81 6.32
N GLN A 218 15.68 4.22 5.50
CA GLN A 218 14.76 5.32 5.81
C GLN A 218 13.87 4.99 7.00
N TYR A 219 13.31 3.78 7.05
CA TYR A 219 12.43 3.37 8.14
C TYR A 219 13.17 3.32 9.49
N ARG A 220 14.41 2.87 9.53
CA ARG A 220 15.24 2.91 10.76
C ARG A 220 15.46 4.33 11.30
N VAL A 221 15.60 5.28 10.41
CA VAL A 221 15.96 6.66 10.76
C VAL A 221 14.73 7.49 11.10
N HIS A 222 13.60 7.22 10.47
CA HIS A 222 12.43 8.10 10.46
C HIS A 222 11.11 7.41 10.84
N ASP A 223 11.14 6.30 11.59
CA ASP A 223 9.90 5.64 12.05
C ASP A 223 9.12 6.59 13.01
N PRO A 224 8.06 7.30 12.52
CA PRO A 224 7.32 8.27 13.31
C PRO A 224 6.48 7.61 14.41
N LEU A 225 6.19 6.32 14.25
CA LEU A 225 5.37 5.54 15.19
C LEU A 225 6.21 4.67 16.13
N ALA A 226 7.54 4.76 16.06
CA ALA A 226 8.42 4.13 17.04
C ALA A 226 8.09 4.62 18.46
N SER A 227 8.26 3.74 19.46
CA SER A 227 7.92 4.06 20.85
C SER A 227 8.53 5.36 21.35
N LYS A 228 9.79 5.64 21.00
CA LYS A 228 10.48 6.89 21.38
C LYS A 228 9.86 8.12 20.71
N ALA A 229 9.50 8.04 19.42
CA ALA A 229 8.84 9.13 18.70
C ALA A 229 7.45 9.42 19.29
N ARG A 230 6.68 8.38 19.57
CA ARG A 230 5.36 8.52 20.23
C ARG A 230 5.47 9.13 21.63
N GLN A 231 6.46 8.74 22.44
CA GLN A 231 6.70 9.35 23.75
C GLN A 231 7.06 10.84 23.61
N ARG A 232 7.92 11.20 22.66
CA ARG A 232 8.25 12.60 22.40
C ARG A 232 7.02 13.38 21.94
N LEU A 233 6.23 12.83 21.04
CA LEU A 233 4.98 13.46 20.61
C LEU A 233 4.03 13.67 21.80
N ALA A 234 3.89 12.69 22.66
CA ALA A 234 3.05 12.81 23.86
C ALA A 234 3.56 13.92 24.80
N SER A 235 4.86 14.06 24.95
CA SER A 235 5.44 15.10 25.82
C SER A 235 5.28 16.54 25.30
N VAL A 236 5.18 16.73 23.98
CA VAL A 236 5.02 18.06 23.37
C VAL A 236 3.59 18.34 22.89
N ARG A 237 2.70 17.38 22.98
CA ARG A 237 1.34 17.46 22.43
C ARG A 237 0.56 18.70 22.90
N SER A 238 0.54 18.94 24.22
CA SER A 238 -0.21 20.08 24.80
C SER A 238 0.32 21.43 24.30
N VAL A 239 1.64 21.54 24.10
CA VAL A 239 2.27 22.75 23.57
C VAL A 239 1.89 22.94 22.11
N LEU A 240 1.95 21.88 21.30
CA LEU A 240 1.58 21.93 19.89
C LEU A 240 0.09 22.26 19.70
N GLN A 241 -0.79 21.67 20.52
CA GLN A 241 -2.22 21.98 20.49
C GLN A 241 -2.46 23.46 20.85
N LYS A 242 -1.91 23.96 21.96
CA LYS A 242 -2.05 25.35 22.39
C LYS A 242 -1.63 26.35 21.30
N HIS A 243 -0.49 26.11 20.66
CA HIS A 243 0.02 27.02 19.63
C HIS A 243 -0.70 26.84 18.29
N GLY A 244 -1.13 25.62 17.96
CA GLY A 244 -1.95 25.35 16.79
C GLY A 244 -3.29 26.07 16.87
N ASP A 245 -3.99 25.92 17.98
CA ASP A 245 -5.29 26.58 18.21
C ASP A 245 -5.16 28.11 18.14
N ALA A 246 -4.10 28.68 18.73
CA ALA A 246 -3.85 30.12 18.71
C ALA A 246 -3.60 30.68 17.30
N GLN A 247 -3.10 29.87 16.37
CA GLN A 247 -2.77 30.26 15.00
C GLN A 247 -3.71 29.65 13.96
N GLN A 248 -4.77 28.96 14.40
CA GLN A 248 -5.72 28.24 13.53
C GLN A 248 -5.02 27.22 12.60
N ILE A 249 -3.96 26.59 13.08
CA ILE A 249 -3.22 25.53 12.41
C ILE A 249 -3.51 24.21 13.11
N ASP A 250 -3.83 23.16 12.34
CA ASP A 250 -3.94 21.82 12.91
C ASP A 250 -2.61 21.45 13.60
N TRP A 251 -2.70 21.15 14.89
CA TRP A 251 -1.52 20.76 15.70
C TRP A 251 -0.78 19.54 15.16
N LEU A 252 -1.46 18.64 14.43
CA LEU A 252 -0.84 17.50 13.76
C LEU A 252 0.10 17.93 12.63
N ASN A 253 -0.25 18.99 11.90
CA ASN A 253 0.63 19.58 10.89
C ASN A 253 1.89 20.17 11.53
N LEU A 254 1.75 20.84 12.69
CA LEU A 254 2.90 21.31 13.47
C LEU A 254 3.74 20.14 13.98
N ALA A 255 3.11 19.06 14.45
CA ALA A 255 3.81 17.86 14.90
C ALA A 255 4.57 17.19 13.75
N ALA A 256 3.98 17.08 12.57
CA ALA A 256 4.62 16.51 11.39
C ALA A 256 5.84 17.33 10.96
N LEU A 257 5.72 18.66 10.96
CA LEU A 257 6.83 19.57 10.65
C LEU A 257 7.95 19.42 11.68
N ALA A 258 7.64 19.48 12.98
CA ALA A 258 8.61 19.32 14.05
C ALA A 258 9.28 17.93 14.02
N PHE A 259 8.54 16.88 13.64
CA PHE A 259 9.13 15.56 13.45
C PHE A 259 10.13 15.54 12.28
N LYS A 260 9.77 16.16 11.17
CA LYS A 260 10.62 16.24 9.97
C LYS A 260 11.93 16.98 10.26
N GLU A 261 11.86 18.07 11.00
CA GLU A 261 13.02 18.93 11.30
C GLU A 261 13.93 18.35 12.39
N SER A 262 13.36 17.78 13.44
CA SER A 262 14.13 17.40 14.64
C SER A 262 13.79 16.01 15.20
N THR A 263 12.93 15.25 14.54
CA THR A 263 12.35 14.01 15.11
C THR A 263 11.68 14.25 16.47
N LEU A 264 11.07 15.42 16.65
CA LEU A 264 10.48 15.90 17.92
C LEU A 264 11.51 15.94 19.06
N ASN A 265 12.76 16.24 18.76
CA ASN A 265 13.79 16.36 19.78
C ASN A 265 13.76 17.79 20.37
N PRO A 266 13.38 18.01 21.65
CA PRO A 266 13.28 19.34 22.23
C PRO A 266 14.63 20.02 22.43
N THR A 267 15.73 19.28 22.32
CA THR A 267 17.11 19.80 22.46
C THR A 267 17.82 19.97 21.12
N ALA A 268 17.13 19.72 19.99
CA ALA A 268 17.69 19.99 18.67
C ALA A 268 17.93 21.49 18.50
N ARG A 269 19.12 21.85 18.05
CA ARG A 269 19.52 23.22 17.71
C ARG A 269 19.58 23.40 16.21
#